data_0170ee12120922f7b46f94eaa6d6c58d
#
_entry.id   0170ee12120922f7b46f94eaa6d6c58d
#
_cell.length_a   1.000
_cell.length_b   1.000
_cell.length_c   1.000
_cell.angle_alpha   90.00
_cell.angle_beta   90.00
_cell.angle_gamma   90.00
#
_symmetry.space_group_name_H-M   'P 1'
#
loop_
_entity.id
_entity.type
_entity.pdbx_description
1 polymer ?
#
loop_
_entity_poly.entity_id
_entity_poly.type
_entity_poly.pdbx_seq_one_letter_code
_entity_poly.pdbx_strand_id
1 'polypeptide(L)'
;MANKQITLYENLRACSYTPFYLAQTLGFFEEEGLDINLQLSPSPTETAQGLIDGRADVSFGGPMRVLMHHNTDDNCPLICFGQVVARDPFILVGQTPNPTFCFQDLIGPKIGVATDVPTPWMTLQDDLSRAGVNPNSINKSVDKTMQEHTVLFKKGELDIVQVFEPYAQELLESGGHVWHRFSTRGDIAFTTFYATRNFVNSNRFACRSLIKAINKSLNKIHQSSAAEISDAIRPFYFPYLTPNAYENIINRYKDSKLWPKTTALPVESFVRLKAALLSGGLIQKDIPYDRIVDQELSGPEGE
;
A
#
# COMPACT_ATOMS: atom_id res chain seq x y z
N MET A 1 -5.69 20.71 -26.44
CA MET A 1 -4.45 19.95 -26.71
C MET A 1 -4.77 18.48 -26.46
N ALA A 2 -4.09 17.54 -27.12
CA ALA A 2 -4.29 16.12 -26.80
C ALA A 2 -3.75 15.81 -25.39
N ASN A 3 -4.44 14.96 -24.64
CA ASN A 3 -4.00 14.53 -23.32
C ASN A 3 -2.66 13.77 -23.42
N LYS A 4 -1.83 13.91 -22.41
CA LYS A 4 -0.56 13.17 -22.30
C LYS A 4 -0.88 11.73 -21.92
N GLN A 5 -0.51 10.78 -22.76
CA GLN A 5 -0.62 9.36 -22.46
C GLN A 5 0.42 8.95 -21.42
N ILE A 6 -0.02 8.18 -20.42
CA ILE A 6 0.80 7.61 -19.35
C ILE A 6 0.39 6.16 -19.12
N THR A 7 1.32 5.24 -19.26
CA THR A 7 1.14 3.86 -18.79
C THR A 7 1.45 3.80 -17.29
N LEU A 8 0.41 3.58 -16.50
CA LEU A 8 0.48 3.54 -15.04
C LEU A 8 0.38 2.08 -14.55
N TYR A 9 1.44 1.57 -13.94
CA TYR A 9 1.46 0.22 -13.37
C TYR A 9 0.85 0.18 -11.98
N GLU A 10 -0.11 -0.73 -11.81
CA GLU A 10 -0.65 -1.20 -10.54
C GLU A 10 0.06 -2.50 -10.15
N ASN A 11 0.65 -2.59 -8.96
CA ASN A 11 1.40 -3.77 -8.55
C ASN A 11 0.53 -4.97 -8.18
N LEU A 12 -0.67 -4.71 -7.68
CA LEU A 12 -1.73 -5.67 -7.37
C LEU A 12 -3.06 -4.92 -7.16
N ARG A 13 -4.19 -5.61 -7.33
CA ARG A 13 -5.51 -5.03 -7.04
C ARG A 13 -5.77 -5.01 -5.54
N ALA A 14 -5.97 -3.80 -4.95
CA ALA A 14 -6.22 -3.64 -3.52
C ALA A 14 -7.21 -2.50 -3.22
N CYS A 15 -8.07 -2.69 -2.23
CA CYS A 15 -9.03 -1.66 -1.83
C CYS A 15 -8.35 -0.40 -1.25
N SER A 16 -7.12 -0.52 -0.75
CA SER A 16 -6.32 0.63 -0.32
C SER A 16 -5.97 1.61 -1.45
N TYR A 17 -6.06 1.16 -2.71
CA TYR A 17 -5.80 1.96 -3.90
C TYR A 17 -7.02 2.73 -4.43
N THR A 18 -8.08 2.81 -3.63
CA THR A 18 -9.29 3.61 -3.89
C THR A 18 -8.99 4.99 -4.48
N PRO A 19 -7.96 5.79 -4.05
CA PRO A 19 -7.69 7.10 -4.65
C PRO A 19 -7.39 7.03 -6.16
N PHE A 20 -6.67 6.01 -6.62
CA PHE A 20 -6.34 5.85 -8.04
C PHE A 20 -7.57 5.46 -8.87
N TYR A 21 -8.38 4.53 -8.34
CA TYR A 21 -9.60 4.10 -9.01
C TYR A 21 -10.63 5.23 -9.09
N LEU A 22 -10.74 6.03 -8.03
CA LEU A 22 -11.64 7.18 -8.01
C LEU A 22 -11.20 8.25 -8.99
N ALA A 23 -9.88 8.51 -9.10
CA ALA A 23 -9.34 9.43 -10.10
C ALA A 23 -9.67 8.99 -11.53
N GLN A 24 -9.60 7.68 -11.79
CA GLN A 24 -9.93 7.12 -13.10
C GLN A 24 -11.43 7.18 -13.37
N THR A 25 -12.27 6.75 -12.43
CA THR A 25 -13.73 6.68 -12.66
C THR A 25 -14.42 8.03 -12.69
N LEU A 26 -13.89 9.02 -11.97
CA LEU A 26 -14.45 10.38 -11.95
C LEU A 26 -13.78 11.34 -12.94
N GLY A 27 -12.86 10.86 -13.77
CA GLY A 27 -12.22 11.67 -14.82
C GLY A 27 -11.19 12.69 -14.30
N PHE A 28 -10.68 12.56 -13.07
CA PHE A 28 -9.74 13.54 -12.50
C PHE A 28 -8.38 13.53 -13.25
N PHE A 29 -7.99 12.40 -13.81
CA PHE A 29 -6.79 12.36 -14.66
C PHE A 29 -6.99 13.13 -15.97
N GLU A 30 -8.14 12.95 -16.62
CA GLU A 30 -8.50 13.64 -17.86
C GLU A 30 -8.62 15.15 -17.63
N GLU A 31 -9.19 15.58 -16.49
CA GLU A 31 -9.26 17.01 -16.11
C GLU A 31 -7.88 17.64 -15.97
N GLU A 32 -6.88 16.87 -15.55
CA GLU A 32 -5.49 17.31 -15.43
C GLU A 32 -4.68 17.10 -16.73
N GLY A 33 -5.34 16.78 -17.84
CA GLY A 33 -4.72 16.62 -19.17
C GLY A 33 -3.95 15.32 -19.35
N LEU A 34 -4.30 14.27 -18.59
CA LEU A 34 -3.71 12.94 -18.69
C LEU A 34 -4.69 11.94 -19.30
N ASP A 35 -4.15 11.03 -20.12
CA ASP A 35 -4.82 9.83 -20.62
C ASP A 35 -4.12 8.62 -19.98
N ILE A 36 -4.73 8.04 -18.95
CA ILE A 36 -4.12 6.99 -18.14
C ILE A 36 -4.48 5.61 -18.65
N ASN A 37 -3.48 4.88 -19.11
CA ASN A 37 -3.55 3.45 -19.36
C ASN A 37 -3.15 2.68 -18.09
N LEU A 38 -4.13 2.41 -17.21
CA LEU A 38 -3.91 1.66 -15.98
C LEU A 38 -3.75 0.17 -16.28
N GLN A 39 -2.60 -0.39 -15.96
CA GLN A 39 -2.27 -1.79 -16.19
C GLN A 39 -1.81 -2.48 -14.92
N LEU A 40 -2.29 -3.72 -14.70
CA LEU A 40 -1.72 -4.58 -13.69
C LEU A 40 -0.32 -5.03 -14.15
N SER A 41 0.71 -4.86 -13.33
CA SER A 41 2.05 -5.37 -13.64
C SER A 41 2.05 -6.90 -13.68
N PRO A 42 2.96 -7.53 -14.43
CA PRO A 42 3.01 -8.99 -14.55
C PRO A 42 3.11 -9.70 -13.20
N SER A 43 3.83 -9.10 -12.27
CA SER A 43 3.86 -9.51 -10.86
C SER A 43 4.25 -8.32 -9.97
N PRO A 44 3.97 -8.36 -8.65
CA PRO A 44 4.42 -7.31 -7.74
C PRO A 44 5.94 -7.10 -7.73
N THR A 45 6.72 -8.14 -8.00
CA THR A 45 8.20 -8.08 -8.04
C THR A 45 8.72 -7.43 -9.32
N GLU A 46 7.98 -7.53 -10.43
CA GLU A 46 8.38 -6.96 -11.72
C GLU A 46 7.96 -5.49 -11.92
N THR A 47 7.20 -4.93 -11.00
CA THR A 47 6.67 -3.56 -11.15
C THR A 47 7.76 -2.52 -11.34
N ALA A 48 8.80 -2.55 -10.48
CA ALA A 48 9.91 -1.60 -10.56
C ALA A 48 10.80 -1.86 -11.78
N GLN A 49 11.04 -3.14 -12.10
CA GLN A 49 11.81 -3.51 -13.29
C GLN A 49 11.11 -3.05 -14.57
N GLY A 50 9.78 -3.13 -14.62
CA GLY A 50 9.00 -2.64 -15.77
C GLY A 50 9.18 -1.15 -16.08
N LEU A 51 9.44 -0.33 -15.06
CA LEU A 51 9.78 1.09 -15.26
C LEU A 51 11.20 1.26 -15.82
N ILE A 52 12.15 0.48 -15.32
CA ILE A 52 13.55 0.51 -15.80
C ILE A 52 13.61 0.06 -17.26
N ASP A 53 12.83 -0.95 -17.63
CA ASP A 53 12.75 -1.50 -19.00
C ASP A 53 11.88 -0.63 -19.95
N GLY A 54 11.22 0.40 -19.45
CA GLY A 54 10.33 1.27 -20.24
C GLY A 54 9.01 0.61 -20.65
N ARG A 55 8.57 -0.46 -19.97
CA ARG A 55 7.25 -1.09 -20.19
C ARG A 55 6.11 -0.29 -19.59
N ALA A 56 6.39 0.56 -18.61
CA ALA A 56 5.49 1.53 -18.04
C ALA A 56 6.23 2.83 -17.72
N ASP A 57 5.48 3.92 -17.62
CA ASP A 57 6.02 5.26 -17.36
C ASP A 57 6.13 5.53 -15.85
N VAL A 58 5.08 5.19 -15.12
CA VAL A 58 4.92 5.43 -13.68
C VAL A 58 4.30 4.19 -13.05
N SER A 59 4.60 3.94 -11.80
CA SER A 59 3.88 2.98 -10.98
C SER A 59 3.44 3.61 -9.67
N PHE A 60 2.45 2.99 -9.03
CA PHE A 60 2.15 3.20 -7.63
C PHE A 60 2.26 1.89 -6.85
N GLY A 61 2.73 2.00 -5.62
CA GLY A 61 2.94 0.85 -4.76
C GLY A 61 3.91 1.16 -3.62
N GLY A 62 4.36 0.12 -2.94
CA GLY A 62 5.27 0.29 -1.81
C GLY A 62 6.64 0.84 -2.23
N PRO A 63 7.10 1.96 -1.63
CA PRO A 63 8.43 2.52 -1.91
C PRO A 63 9.57 1.62 -1.47
N MET A 64 9.29 0.56 -0.70
CA MET A 64 10.29 -0.46 -0.37
C MET A 64 10.94 -1.08 -1.63
N ARG A 65 10.23 -1.15 -2.77
CA ARG A 65 10.80 -1.64 -4.03
C ARG A 65 11.90 -0.74 -4.54
N VAL A 66 11.69 0.57 -4.47
CA VAL A 66 12.70 1.56 -4.83
C VAL A 66 13.91 1.42 -3.91
N LEU A 67 13.68 1.29 -2.59
CA LEU A 67 14.75 1.05 -1.61
C LEU A 67 15.52 -0.26 -1.89
N MET A 68 14.83 -1.35 -2.23
CA MET A 68 15.48 -2.63 -2.59
C MET A 68 16.39 -2.50 -3.82
N HIS A 69 15.94 -1.81 -4.87
CA HIS A 69 16.77 -1.56 -6.06
C HIS A 69 17.99 -0.71 -5.73
N HIS A 70 17.83 0.37 -4.96
CA HIS A 70 18.96 1.19 -4.51
C HIS A 70 19.90 0.45 -3.55
N ASN A 71 19.41 -0.55 -2.82
CA ASN A 71 20.25 -1.39 -1.95
C ASN A 71 21.24 -2.24 -2.76
N THR A 72 20.84 -2.66 -3.95
CA THR A 72 21.65 -3.54 -4.83
C THR A 72 22.42 -2.78 -5.91
N ASP A 73 21.92 -1.63 -6.35
CA ASP A 73 22.51 -0.81 -7.40
C ASP A 73 22.62 0.65 -6.98
N ASP A 74 23.85 1.13 -6.83
CA ASP A 74 24.10 2.53 -6.49
C ASP A 74 23.72 3.51 -7.61
N ASN A 75 23.55 3.05 -8.84
CA ASN A 75 23.11 3.84 -9.99
C ASN A 75 21.62 3.66 -10.30
N CYS A 76 20.85 3.05 -9.38
CA CYS A 76 19.42 2.83 -9.56
C CYS A 76 18.70 4.11 -10.01
N PRO A 77 17.96 4.09 -11.14
CA PRO A 77 17.33 5.28 -11.68
C PRO A 77 16.00 5.62 -11.03
N LEU A 78 15.46 4.77 -10.15
CA LEU A 78 14.12 4.93 -9.59
C LEU A 78 14.07 6.03 -8.54
N ILE A 79 12.96 6.78 -8.55
CA ILE A 79 12.67 7.84 -7.58
C ILE A 79 11.19 7.82 -7.23
N CYS A 80 10.86 8.07 -5.97
CA CYS A 80 9.50 8.23 -5.46
C CYS A 80 9.06 9.69 -5.55
N PHE A 81 7.77 9.89 -5.72
CA PHE A 81 7.11 11.19 -5.58
C PHE A 81 5.66 11.00 -5.14
N GLY A 82 5.20 11.87 -4.26
CA GLY A 82 3.84 11.81 -3.72
C GLY A 82 3.53 10.54 -2.91
N GLN A 83 2.77 10.69 -1.84
CA GLN A 83 2.29 9.60 -0.99
C GLN A 83 0.78 9.49 -1.13
N VAL A 84 0.25 8.27 -1.26
CA VAL A 84 -1.20 8.04 -1.46
C VAL A 84 -1.79 7.18 -0.35
N VAL A 85 -1.03 6.23 0.17
CA VAL A 85 -1.39 5.47 1.38
C VAL A 85 -0.36 5.78 2.45
N ALA A 86 -0.82 6.45 3.53
CA ALA A 86 0.04 7.02 4.57
C ALA A 86 0.15 6.15 5.82
N ARG A 87 -0.62 5.07 5.91
CA ARG A 87 -0.59 4.11 7.03
C ARG A 87 -0.61 2.68 6.52
N ASP A 88 -0.24 1.77 7.38
CA ASP A 88 -0.26 0.34 7.08
C ASP A 88 -1.71 -0.17 6.96
N PRO A 89 -2.16 -0.69 5.80
CA PRO A 89 -3.51 -1.18 5.59
C PRO A 89 -3.76 -2.59 6.16
N PHE A 90 -2.73 -3.24 6.68
CA PHE A 90 -2.83 -4.62 7.15
C PHE A 90 -3.51 -4.74 8.52
N ILE A 91 -4.09 -5.90 8.75
CA ILE A 91 -4.86 -6.25 9.94
C ILE A 91 -4.46 -7.67 10.35
N LEU A 92 -4.36 -7.93 11.65
CA LEU A 92 -4.37 -9.29 12.18
C LEU A 92 -5.80 -9.72 12.45
N VAL A 93 -6.20 -10.83 11.88
CA VAL A 93 -7.50 -11.47 12.12
C VAL A 93 -7.26 -12.82 12.78
N GLY A 94 -7.90 -13.07 13.93
CA GLY A 94 -7.80 -14.31 14.68
C GLY A 94 -9.13 -15.06 14.72
N GLN A 95 -9.07 -16.37 15.03
CA GLN A 95 -10.23 -17.27 15.12
C GLN A 95 -11.16 -16.92 16.30
N THR A 96 -10.63 -16.36 17.37
CA THR A 96 -11.36 -15.99 18.59
C THR A 96 -11.15 -14.51 18.91
N PRO A 97 -12.07 -13.87 19.65
CA PRO A 97 -11.88 -12.47 20.09
C PRO A 97 -10.63 -12.30 20.96
N ASN A 98 -9.87 -11.23 20.74
CA ASN A 98 -8.78 -10.79 21.62
C ASN A 98 -8.82 -9.27 21.81
N PRO A 99 -9.69 -8.72 22.67
CA PRO A 99 -9.84 -7.28 22.85
C PRO A 99 -8.66 -6.61 23.56
N THR A 100 -7.78 -7.39 24.18
CA THR A 100 -6.61 -6.91 24.93
C THR A 100 -5.30 -7.29 24.25
N PHE A 101 -5.31 -7.44 22.93
CA PHE A 101 -4.18 -7.89 22.14
C PHE A 101 -2.86 -7.20 22.53
N CYS A 102 -1.83 -8.02 22.69
CA CYS A 102 -0.44 -7.59 22.73
C CYS A 102 0.42 -8.51 21.82
N PHE A 103 1.60 -8.05 21.43
CA PHE A 103 2.44 -8.81 20.49
C PHE A 103 2.95 -10.16 21.06
N GLN A 104 2.97 -10.33 22.37
CA GLN A 104 3.26 -11.59 23.04
C GLN A 104 2.23 -12.68 22.71
N ASP A 105 0.98 -12.31 22.40
CA ASP A 105 -0.09 -13.23 22.01
C ASP A 105 0.17 -13.95 20.68
N LEU A 106 1.16 -13.48 19.92
CA LEU A 106 1.59 -14.11 18.67
C LEU A 106 2.56 -15.28 18.91
N ILE A 107 3.01 -15.52 20.16
CA ILE A 107 3.87 -16.64 20.50
C ILE A 107 2.99 -17.89 20.73
N GLY A 108 3.22 -18.94 19.93
CA GLY A 108 2.49 -20.21 19.99
C GLY A 108 1.49 -20.41 18.87
N PRO A 109 0.50 -19.50 18.64
CA PRO A 109 -0.43 -19.64 17.53
C PRO A 109 0.26 -19.78 16.17
N LYS A 110 -0.38 -20.50 15.26
CA LYS A 110 0.07 -20.62 13.87
C LYS A 110 -0.46 -19.45 13.05
N ILE A 111 0.45 -18.63 12.49
CA ILE A 111 0.15 -17.36 11.85
C ILE A 111 0.44 -17.42 10.35
N GLY A 112 -0.54 -17.09 9.51
CA GLY A 112 -0.35 -16.79 8.10
C GLY A 112 0.16 -15.35 7.96
N VAL A 113 1.44 -15.17 7.62
CA VAL A 113 2.01 -13.83 7.40
C VAL A 113 1.93 -13.47 5.92
N ALA A 114 1.69 -12.18 5.61
CA ALA A 114 1.65 -11.72 4.23
C ALA A 114 3.05 -11.79 3.61
N THR A 115 3.19 -12.55 2.51
CA THR A 115 4.44 -12.75 1.76
C THR A 115 4.34 -12.27 0.32
N ASP A 116 3.13 -11.98 -0.18
CA ASP A 116 2.91 -11.42 -1.53
C ASP A 116 3.64 -10.09 -1.74
N VAL A 117 3.84 -9.35 -0.66
CA VAL A 117 4.64 -8.13 -0.59
C VAL A 117 5.48 -8.16 0.71
N PRO A 118 6.74 -7.71 0.71
CA PRO A 118 7.63 -7.87 1.86
C PRO A 118 7.35 -6.92 3.02
N THR A 119 6.82 -5.71 2.76
CA THR A 119 6.67 -4.65 3.79
C THR A 119 5.92 -5.10 5.05
N PRO A 120 4.74 -5.77 4.98
CA PRO A 120 3.96 -6.08 6.18
C PRO A 120 4.70 -7.02 7.14
N TRP A 121 5.49 -7.98 6.63
CA TRP A 121 6.30 -8.82 7.50
C TRP A 121 7.48 -8.04 8.11
N MET A 122 8.13 -7.15 7.33
CA MET A 122 9.22 -6.31 7.85
C MET A 122 8.74 -5.40 8.98
N THR A 123 7.60 -4.75 8.80
CA THR A 123 7.02 -3.86 9.82
C THR A 123 6.51 -4.64 11.04
N LEU A 124 5.97 -5.85 10.85
CA LEU A 124 5.58 -6.71 11.98
C LEU A 124 6.80 -7.18 12.78
N GLN A 125 7.91 -7.53 12.14
CA GLN A 125 9.16 -7.87 12.83
C GLN A 125 9.68 -6.71 13.69
N ASP A 126 9.59 -5.47 13.19
CA ASP A 126 9.99 -4.27 13.95
C ASP A 126 9.09 -4.08 15.18
N ASP A 127 7.75 -4.23 15.02
CA ASP A 127 6.80 -4.15 16.13
C ASP A 127 7.05 -5.25 17.19
N LEU A 128 7.27 -6.50 16.76
CA LEU A 128 7.61 -7.60 17.65
C LEU A 128 8.87 -7.30 18.45
N SER A 129 9.93 -6.86 17.78
CA SER A 129 11.21 -6.54 18.41
C SER A 129 11.06 -5.40 19.42
N ARG A 130 10.30 -4.35 19.09
CA ARG A 130 10.00 -3.23 20.01
C ARG A 130 9.18 -3.67 21.23
N ALA A 131 8.34 -4.68 21.06
CA ALA A 131 7.56 -5.29 22.15
C ALA A 131 8.36 -6.33 22.96
N GLY A 132 9.65 -6.54 22.65
CA GLY A 132 10.50 -7.53 23.32
C GLY A 132 10.25 -8.98 22.89
N VAL A 133 9.57 -9.19 21.75
CA VAL A 133 9.30 -10.51 21.17
C VAL A 133 10.31 -10.78 20.06
N ASN A 134 10.98 -11.93 20.13
CA ASN A 134 11.87 -12.37 19.05
C ASN A 134 11.04 -12.77 17.83
N PRO A 135 11.18 -12.12 16.66
CA PRO A 135 10.42 -12.47 15.46
C PRO A 135 10.62 -13.92 14.99
N ASN A 136 11.75 -14.54 15.34
CA ASN A 136 12.03 -15.95 15.01
C ASN A 136 11.27 -16.94 15.89
N SER A 137 10.67 -16.50 17.01
CA SER A 137 9.82 -17.36 17.87
C SER A 137 8.40 -17.50 17.35
N ILE A 138 8.02 -16.76 16.31
CA ILE A 138 6.68 -16.82 15.73
C ILE A 138 6.52 -18.05 14.85
N ASN A 139 5.47 -18.84 15.14
CA ASN A 139 5.10 -20.01 14.32
C ASN A 139 4.39 -19.57 13.05
N LYS A 140 5.16 -19.10 12.05
CA LYS A 140 4.63 -18.54 10.82
C LYS A 140 4.48 -19.58 9.70
N SER A 141 3.35 -19.51 9.01
CA SER A 141 3.15 -20.11 7.68
C SER A 141 3.75 -19.17 6.64
N VAL A 142 4.66 -19.68 5.83
CA VAL A 142 5.33 -18.97 4.73
C VAL A 142 5.03 -19.64 3.40
N ASP A 143 5.45 -19.03 2.30
CA ASP A 143 5.36 -19.56 0.93
C ASP A 143 3.91 -19.76 0.44
N LYS A 144 2.98 -18.96 0.95
CA LYS A 144 1.58 -18.92 0.54
C LYS A 144 1.09 -17.49 0.40
N THR A 145 0.22 -17.28 -0.59
CA THR A 145 -0.46 -16.01 -0.82
C THR A 145 -1.45 -15.68 0.31
N MET A 146 -1.84 -14.43 0.44
CA MET A 146 -2.90 -14.02 1.37
C MET A 146 -4.23 -14.74 1.06
N GLN A 147 -4.52 -15.00 -0.21
CA GLN A 147 -5.69 -15.79 -0.61
C GLN A 147 -5.64 -17.21 -0.06
N GLU A 148 -4.51 -17.90 -0.20
CA GLU A 148 -4.32 -19.25 0.35
C GLU A 148 -4.40 -19.24 1.88
N HIS A 149 -3.80 -18.25 2.55
CA HIS A 149 -3.92 -18.08 4.01
C HIS A 149 -5.37 -17.86 4.44
N THR A 150 -6.16 -17.09 3.67
CA THR A 150 -7.60 -16.91 3.92
C THR A 150 -8.34 -18.24 3.86
N VAL A 151 -8.04 -19.09 2.88
CA VAL A 151 -8.64 -20.44 2.78
C VAL A 151 -8.23 -21.32 3.96
N LEU A 152 -6.95 -21.33 4.35
CA LEU A 152 -6.45 -22.13 5.49
C LEU A 152 -7.04 -21.67 6.83
N PHE A 153 -7.20 -20.35 7.02
CA PHE A 153 -7.86 -19.80 8.19
C PHE A 153 -9.31 -20.28 8.31
N LYS A 154 -10.10 -20.23 7.24
CA LYS A 154 -11.48 -20.70 7.21
C LYS A 154 -11.61 -22.21 7.50
N LYS A 155 -10.58 -22.98 7.22
CA LYS A 155 -10.50 -24.42 7.58
C LYS A 155 -10.03 -24.66 9.01
N GLY A 156 -9.67 -23.64 9.78
CA GLY A 156 -9.08 -23.78 11.11
C GLY A 156 -7.64 -24.30 11.12
N GLU A 157 -6.94 -24.24 9.97
CA GLU A 157 -5.53 -24.65 9.85
C GLU A 157 -4.54 -23.55 10.22
N LEU A 158 -5.04 -22.30 10.38
CA LEU A 158 -4.33 -21.14 10.91
C LEU A 158 -5.15 -20.50 12.02
N ASP A 159 -4.48 -20.09 13.09
CA ASP A 159 -5.11 -19.41 14.22
C ASP A 159 -5.29 -17.92 13.96
N ILE A 160 -4.32 -17.32 13.27
CA ILE A 160 -4.24 -15.89 12.98
C ILE A 160 -3.75 -15.70 11.55
N VAL A 161 -4.20 -14.64 10.90
CA VAL A 161 -3.67 -14.22 9.59
C VAL A 161 -3.40 -12.72 9.55
N GLN A 162 -2.31 -12.34 8.87
CA GLN A 162 -1.98 -10.96 8.51
C GLN A 162 -2.43 -10.71 7.08
N VAL A 163 -3.46 -9.90 6.91
CA VAL A 163 -4.07 -9.61 5.61
C VAL A 163 -4.48 -8.14 5.48
N PHE A 164 -4.73 -7.70 4.26
CA PHE A 164 -5.42 -6.43 3.98
C PHE A 164 -6.79 -6.68 3.32
N GLU A 165 -7.52 -5.61 3.01
CA GLU A 165 -8.80 -5.69 2.32
C GLU A 165 -8.66 -6.02 0.81
N PRO A 166 -9.49 -6.92 0.25
CA PRO A 166 -10.76 -7.39 0.80
C PRO A 166 -10.69 -8.68 1.64
N TYR A 167 -9.51 -9.30 1.81
CA TYR A 167 -9.37 -10.55 2.56
C TYR A 167 -9.83 -10.42 4.02
N ALA A 168 -9.54 -9.28 4.67
CA ALA A 168 -9.99 -9.03 6.03
C ALA A 168 -11.52 -9.04 6.12
N GLN A 169 -12.22 -8.38 5.20
CA GLN A 169 -13.69 -8.40 5.15
C GLN A 169 -14.24 -9.83 4.99
N GLU A 170 -13.66 -10.62 4.10
CA GLU A 170 -14.04 -12.00 3.87
C GLU A 170 -13.90 -12.88 5.12
N LEU A 171 -12.82 -12.67 5.87
CA LEU A 171 -12.56 -13.38 7.12
C LEU A 171 -13.51 -12.95 8.23
N LEU A 172 -13.82 -11.67 8.34
CA LEU A 172 -14.78 -11.14 9.33
C LEU A 172 -16.19 -11.65 9.07
N GLU A 173 -16.62 -11.75 7.81
CA GLU A 173 -17.90 -12.34 7.41
C GLU A 173 -17.98 -13.84 7.72
N SER A 174 -16.83 -14.52 7.77
CA SER A 174 -16.73 -15.94 8.14
C SER A 174 -16.55 -16.20 9.62
N GLY A 175 -16.68 -15.18 10.48
CA GLY A 175 -16.59 -15.29 11.93
C GLY A 175 -15.21 -15.01 12.55
N GLY A 176 -14.28 -14.51 11.77
CA GLY A 176 -12.99 -14.02 12.26
C GLY A 176 -13.11 -12.73 13.08
N HIS A 177 -12.12 -12.43 13.88
CA HIS A 177 -12.09 -11.27 14.78
C HIS A 177 -10.85 -10.42 14.55
N VAL A 178 -11.00 -9.09 14.46
CA VAL A 178 -9.87 -8.17 14.41
C VAL A 178 -9.11 -8.23 15.73
N TRP A 179 -7.84 -8.62 15.68
CA TRP A 179 -6.93 -8.57 16.82
C TRP A 179 -6.15 -7.27 16.86
N HIS A 180 -5.64 -6.85 15.68
CA HIS A 180 -4.83 -5.65 15.59
C HIS A 180 -4.96 -4.98 14.22
N ARG A 181 -4.92 -3.64 14.18
CA ARG A 181 -4.82 -2.84 12.95
C ARG A 181 -3.46 -2.15 12.94
N PHE A 182 -2.62 -2.47 11.99
CA PHE A 182 -1.27 -1.90 11.91
C PHE A 182 -1.24 -0.40 11.62
N SER A 183 -2.36 0.17 11.15
CA SER A 183 -2.54 1.62 11.04
C SER A 183 -2.38 2.37 12.38
N THR A 184 -2.52 1.70 13.53
CA THR A 184 -2.28 2.25 14.87
C THR A 184 -0.83 2.61 15.12
N ARG A 185 0.11 2.05 14.32
CA ARG A 185 1.53 2.44 14.32
C ARG A 185 1.73 3.92 13.98
N GLY A 186 0.74 4.57 13.35
CA GLY A 186 0.83 5.94 12.82
C GLY A 186 1.36 5.98 11.39
N ASP A 187 1.78 7.16 10.97
CA ASP A 187 2.12 7.42 9.58
C ASP A 187 3.42 6.70 9.16
N ILE A 188 3.36 6.06 8.00
CA ILE A 188 4.45 5.33 7.35
C ILE A 188 4.28 5.44 5.83
N ALA A 189 5.35 5.57 5.07
CA ALA A 189 5.30 5.60 3.62
C ALA A 189 4.90 4.22 3.08
N PHE A 190 3.60 4.01 2.81
CA PHE A 190 3.10 2.68 2.41
C PHE A 190 2.86 2.56 0.92
N THR A 191 2.28 3.60 0.28
CA THR A 191 2.13 3.67 -1.17
C THR A 191 2.51 5.06 -1.67
N THR A 192 3.41 5.09 -2.65
CA THR A 192 3.84 6.30 -3.35
C THR A 192 3.74 6.08 -4.85
N PHE A 193 3.75 7.16 -5.63
CA PHE A 193 4.19 7.08 -7.02
C PHE A 193 5.69 6.84 -7.06
N TYR A 194 6.16 6.11 -8.07
CA TYR A 194 7.57 6.02 -8.42
C TYR A 194 7.76 5.81 -9.93
N ALA A 195 8.84 6.34 -10.45
CA ALA A 195 9.22 6.28 -11.85
C ALA A 195 10.75 6.35 -11.98
N THR A 196 11.27 6.28 -13.21
CA THR A 196 12.68 6.60 -13.42
C THR A 196 12.91 8.12 -13.28
N ARG A 197 14.05 8.51 -12.74
CA ARG A 197 14.47 9.92 -12.62
C ARG A 197 14.43 10.63 -13.97
N ASN A 198 14.82 9.93 -15.05
CA ASN A 198 14.76 10.49 -16.40
C ASN A 198 13.32 10.81 -16.81
N PHE A 199 12.37 9.90 -16.55
CA PHE A 199 10.96 10.15 -16.83
C PHE A 199 10.44 11.35 -16.04
N VAL A 200 10.69 11.39 -14.73
CA VAL A 200 10.25 12.49 -13.84
C VAL A 200 10.79 13.84 -14.35
N ASN A 201 12.09 13.92 -14.66
CA ASN A 201 12.71 15.16 -15.12
C ASN A 201 12.15 15.61 -16.48
N SER A 202 11.93 14.67 -17.40
CA SER A 202 11.44 14.99 -18.76
C SER A 202 9.93 15.23 -18.83
N ASN A 203 9.16 14.79 -17.81
CA ASN A 203 7.70 14.85 -17.79
C ASN A 203 7.17 15.50 -16.49
N ARG A 204 7.84 16.51 -16.01
CA ARG A 204 7.52 17.21 -14.73
C ARG A 204 6.06 17.64 -14.66
N PHE A 205 5.53 18.17 -15.75
CA PHE A 205 4.13 18.56 -15.84
C PHE A 205 3.19 17.35 -15.60
N ALA A 206 3.44 16.21 -16.25
CA ALA A 206 2.62 15.02 -16.08
C ALA A 206 2.67 14.48 -14.64
N CYS A 207 3.85 14.52 -13.99
CA CYS A 207 3.98 14.13 -12.59
C CYS A 207 3.15 15.05 -11.65
N ARG A 208 3.16 16.37 -11.88
CA ARG A 208 2.31 17.31 -11.15
C ARG A 208 0.82 17.06 -11.42
N SER A 209 0.44 16.76 -12.65
CA SER A 209 -0.94 16.41 -13.02
C SER A 209 -1.41 15.15 -12.31
N LEU A 210 -0.56 14.10 -12.20
CA LEU A 210 -0.87 12.90 -11.40
C LEU A 210 -1.12 13.25 -9.93
N ILE A 211 -0.27 14.08 -9.34
CA ILE A 211 -0.40 14.55 -7.94
C ILE A 211 -1.73 15.29 -7.76
N LYS A 212 -2.06 16.24 -8.65
CA LYS A 212 -3.31 17.02 -8.59
C LYS A 212 -4.54 16.13 -8.70
N ALA A 213 -4.55 15.18 -9.64
CA ALA A 213 -5.65 14.24 -9.80
C ALA A 213 -5.86 13.40 -8.54
N ILE A 214 -4.78 12.92 -7.91
CA ILE A 214 -4.88 12.16 -6.66
C ILE A 214 -5.31 13.05 -5.49
N ASN A 215 -4.86 14.30 -5.40
CA ASN A 215 -5.33 15.24 -4.36
C ASN A 215 -6.84 15.50 -4.49
N LYS A 216 -7.39 15.62 -5.70
CA LYS A 216 -8.84 15.67 -5.93
C LYS A 216 -9.54 14.41 -5.39
N SER A 217 -8.97 13.24 -5.67
CA SER A 217 -9.49 11.95 -5.16
C SER A 217 -9.46 11.87 -3.64
N LEU A 218 -8.35 12.25 -3.01
CA LEU A 218 -8.22 12.26 -1.55
C LEU A 218 -9.26 13.20 -0.92
N ASN A 219 -9.43 14.40 -1.46
CA ASN A 219 -10.46 15.34 -1.03
C ASN A 219 -11.87 14.75 -1.18
N LYS A 220 -12.15 14.10 -2.32
CA LYS A 220 -13.44 13.44 -2.56
C LYS A 220 -13.68 12.33 -1.55
N ILE A 221 -12.68 11.48 -1.26
CA ILE A 221 -12.77 10.41 -0.25
C ILE A 221 -13.11 10.98 1.13
N HIS A 222 -12.47 12.07 1.54
CA HIS A 222 -12.71 12.67 2.85
C HIS A 222 -14.10 13.32 2.96
N GLN A 223 -14.66 13.79 1.86
CA GLN A 223 -15.96 14.48 1.82
C GLN A 223 -17.15 13.54 1.57
N SER A 224 -16.91 12.37 0.94
CA SER A 224 -17.99 11.43 0.55
C SER A 224 -18.27 10.38 1.63
N SER A 225 -19.48 9.87 1.63
CA SER A 225 -19.86 8.66 2.36
C SER A 225 -19.18 7.42 1.76
N ALA A 226 -19.12 6.32 2.52
CA ALA A 226 -18.63 5.05 2.01
C ALA A 226 -19.50 4.50 0.88
N ALA A 227 -20.82 4.75 0.92
CA ALA A 227 -21.77 4.35 -0.11
C ALA A 227 -21.47 5.04 -1.44
N GLU A 228 -21.26 6.37 -1.45
CA GLU A 228 -20.92 7.11 -2.67
C GLU A 228 -19.61 6.63 -3.29
N ILE A 229 -18.61 6.30 -2.46
CA ILE A 229 -17.33 5.74 -2.95
C ILE A 229 -17.53 4.33 -3.49
N SER A 230 -18.35 3.52 -2.82
CA SER A 230 -18.72 2.17 -3.26
C SER A 230 -19.37 2.19 -4.63
N ASP A 231 -20.36 3.04 -4.83
CA ASP A 231 -21.09 3.17 -6.10
C ASP A 231 -20.18 3.59 -7.25
N ALA A 232 -19.22 4.47 -6.98
CA ALA A 232 -18.28 4.96 -7.98
C ALA A 232 -17.21 3.94 -8.40
N ILE A 233 -16.79 3.04 -7.50
CA ILE A 233 -15.61 2.19 -7.72
C ILE A 233 -15.95 0.71 -7.83
N ARG A 234 -16.78 0.19 -6.91
CA ARG A 234 -17.02 -1.24 -6.78
C ARG A 234 -17.46 -1.92 -8.07
N PRO A 235 -18.37 -1.37 -8.89
CA PRO A 235 -18.83 -2.04 -10.11
C PRO A 235 -17.71 -2.32 -11.12
N PHE A 236 -16.66 -1.49 -11.12
CA PHE A 236 -15.57 -1.55 -12.10
C PHE A 236 -14.36 -2.35 -11.60
N TYR A 237 -14.04 -2.24 -10.30
CA TYR A 237 -12.80 -2.77 -9.76
C TYR A 237 -12.99 -3.96 -8.81
N PHE A 238 -14.16 -4.04 -8.14
CA PHE A 238 -14.49 -5.08 -7.14
C PHE A 238 -15.93 -5.62 -7.33
N PRO A 239 -16.35 -6.01 -8.55
CA PRO A 239 -17.73 -6.41 -8.83
C PRO A 239 -18.18 -7.64 -8.04
N TYR A 240 -17.24 -8.43 -7.53
CA TYR A 240 -17.49 -9.62 -6.72
C TYR A 240 -17.83 -9.32 -5.26
N LEU A 241 -17.59 -8.11 -4.78
CA LEU A 241 -17.97 -7.67 -3.43
C LEU A 241 -19.40 -7.14 -3.46
N THR A 242 -20.15 -7.38 -2.36
CA THR A 242 -21.45 -6.71 -2.17
C THR A 242 -21.24 -5.23 -1.88
N PRO A 243 -22.22 -4.33 -2.12
CA PRO A 243 -22.13 -2.94 -1.73
C PRO A 243 -21.78 -2.77 -0.26
N ASN A 244 -22.48 -3.46 0.63
CA ASN A 244 -22.25 -3.40 2.08
C ASN A 244 -20.84 -3.86 2.48
N ALA A 245 -20.30 -4.91 1.86
CA ALA A 245 -18.93 -5.37 2.11
C ALA A 245 -17.91 -4.28 1.73
N TYR A 246 -18.06 -3.65 0.56
CA TYR A 246 -17.14 -2.60 0.13
C TYR A 246 -17.28 -1.33 0.97
N GLU A 247 -18.49 -0.94 1.36
CA GLU A 247 -18.74 0.18 2.30
C GLU A 247 -18.07 -0.06 3.66
N ASN A 248 -18.17 -1.26 4.20
CA ASN A 248 -17.48 -1.65 5.44
C ASN A 248 -15.95 -1.50 5.33
N ILE A 249 -15.39 -1.90 4.18
CA ILE A 249 -13.96 -1.72 3.87
C ILE A 249 -13.58 -0.24 3.87
N ILE A 250 -14.33 0.58 3.14
CA ILE A 250 -14.06 2.02 3.05
C ILE A 250 -14.14 2.69 4.43
N ASN A 251 -15.17 2.37 5.22
CA ASN A 251 -15.32 2.89 6.57
C ASN A 251 -14.12 2.52 7.46
N ARG A 252 -13.68 1.23 7.45
CA ARG A 252 -12.50 0.80 8.22
C ARG A 252 -11.24 1.55 7.82
N TYR A 253 -11.02 1.81 6.53
CA TYR A 253 -9.87 2.55 6.05
C TYR A 253 -9.95 4.05 6.41
N LYS A 254 -11.14 4.66 6.34
CA LYS A 254 -11.36 6.03 6.81
C LYS A 254 -11.10 6.15 8.31
N ASP A 255 -11.64 5.26 9.13
CA ASP A 255 -11.41 5.21 10.58
C ASP A 255 -9.93 5.02 10.93
N SER A 256 -9.24 4.24 10.13
CA SER A 256 -7.80 3.99 10.24
C SER A 256 -6.95 5.18 9.76
N LYS A 257 -7.56 6.23 9.20
CA LYS A 257 -6.88 7.38 8.56
C LYS A 257 -5.83 6.91 7.54
N LEU A 258 -6.20 5.90 6.74
CA LEU A 258 -5.30 5.25 5.79
C LEU A 258 -4.83 6.23 4.72
N TRP A 259 -5.75 7.04 4.21
CA TRP A 259 -5.48 8.02 3.16
C TRP A 259 -5.15 9.38 3.77
N PRO A 260 -4.03 10.00 3.36
CA PRO A 260 -3.62 11.32 3.83
C PRO A 260 -4.55 12.41 3.26
N LYS A 261 -4.41 13.64 3.77
CA LYS A 261 -5.16 14.79 3.23
C LYS A 261 -4.57 15.29 1.90
N THR A 262 -3.28 15.14 1.73
CA THR A 262 -2.52 15.54 0.52
C THR A 262 -1.51 14.47 0.18
N THR A 263 -0.95 14.53 -1.03
CA THR A 263 0.08 13.60 -1.50
C THR A 263 1.49 13.93 -0.97
N ALA A 264 1.65 14.87 -0.04
CA ALA A 264 2.95 15.12 0.59
C ALA A 264 3.53 13.82 1.19
N LEU A 265 4.82 13.60 0.99
CA LEU A 265 5.55 12.44 1.52
C LEU A 265 6.50 12.92 2.63
N PRO A 266 6.09 12.90 3.91
CA PRO A 266 6.93 13.35 5.00
C PRO A 266 8.18 12.48 5.19
N VAL A 267 9.30 13.13 5.53
CA VAL A 267 10.58 12.46 5.82
C VAL A 267 10.41 11.39 6.90
N GLU A 268 9.66 11.71 7.96
CA GLU A 268 9.43 10.81 9.11
C GLU A 268 8.71 9.53 8.71
N SER A 269 7.72 9.63 7.81
CA SER A 269 6.99 8.45 7.28
C SER A 269 7.91 7.53 6.49
N PHE A 270 8.80 8.11 5.70
CA PHE A 270 9.79 7.36 4.92
C PHE A 270 10.88 6.74 5.82
N VAL A 271 11.39 7.50 6.79
CA VAL A 271 12.40 7.02 7.77
C VAL A 271 11.85 5.84 8.56
N ARG A 272 10.58 5.89 8.97
CA ARG A 272 9.93 4.77 9.68
C ARG A 272 9.89 3.50 8.84
N LEU A 273 9.50 3.61 7.56
CA LEU A 273 9.55 2.47 6.65
C LEU A 273 10.98 1.93 6.53
N LYS A 274 11.93 2.79 6.21
CA LYS A 274 13.33 2.40 6.02
C LYS A 274 13.90 1.70 7.26
N ALA A 275 13.60 2.19 8.47
CA ALA A 275 14.03 1.56 9.71
C ALA A 275 13.51 0.12 9.85
N ALA A 276 12.23 -0.12 9.53
CA ALA A 276 11.67 -1.48 9.55
C ALA A 276 12.32 -2.40 8.51
N LEU A 277 12.63 -1.89 7.31
CA LEU A 277 13.31 -2.66 6.26
C LEU A 277 14.75 -3.02 6.65
N LEU A 278 15.47 -2.11 7.29
CA LEU A 278 16.82 -2.34 7.82
C LEU A 278 16.79 -3.35 8.97
N SER A 279 15.90 -3.15 9.94
CA SER A 279 15.72 -4.03 11.10
C SER A 279 15.33 -5.46 10.68
N GLY A 280 14.45 -5.60 9.68
CA GLY A 280 14.03 -6.89 9.12
C GLY A 280 15.02 -7.52 8.15
N GLY A 281 16.12 -6.84 7.81
CA GLY A 281 17.18 -7.33 6.93
C GLY A 281 16.81 -7.34 5.43
N LEU A 282 15.72 -6.67 5.03
CA LEU A 282 15.33 -6.58 3.63
C LEU A 282 16.31 -5.69 2.83
N ILE A 283 16.85 -4.68 3.46
CA ILE A 283 17.91 -3.82 2.93
C ILE A 283 19.05 -3.73 3.96
N GLN A 284 20.28 -3.45 3.50
CA GLN A 284 21.48 -3.30 4.33
C GLN A 284 22.04 -1.89 4.29
N LYS A 285 21.69 -1.10 3.26
CA LYS A 285 22.17 0.27 3.10
C LYS A 285 21.17 1.26 3.69
N ASP A 286 21.66 2.18 4.51
CA ASP A 286 20.89 3.34 4.98
C ASP A 286 20.85 4.42 3.90
N ILE A 287 19.93 4.27 2.94
CA ILE A 287 19.81 5.14 1.78
C ILE A 287 19.12 6.45 2.19
N PRO A 288 19.74 7.64 1.90
CA PRO A 288 19.16 8.93 2.26
C PRO A 288 17.81 9.20 1.56
N TYR A 289 16.93 9.96 2.22
CA TYR A 289 15.63 10.34 1.71
C TYR A 289 15.72 11.12 0.38
N ASP A 290 16.60 12.11 0.30
CA ASP A 290 16.82 12.97 -0.86
C ASP A 290 17.36 12.23 -2.09
N ARG A 291 17.96 11.06 -1.89
CA ARG A 291 18.37 10.18 -2.99
C ARG A 291 17.19 9.44 -3.62
N ILE A 292 16.15 9.15 -2.83
CA ILE A 292 15.01 8.30 -3.21
C ILE A 292 13.78 9.12 -3.57
N VAL A 293 13.60 10.31 -2.99
CA VAL A 293 12.38 11.10 -3.09
C VAL A 293 12.64 12.40 -3.82
N ASP A 294 11.79 12.69 -4.80
CA ASP A 294 11.72 14.01 -5.41
C ASP A 294 10.99 14.96 -4.46
N GLN A 295 11.76 15.81 -3.77
CA GLN A 295 11.25 16.66 -2.70
C GLN A 295 10.31 17.76 -3.21
N GLU A 296 10.50 18.26 -4.43
CA GLU A 296 9.63 19.29 -5.02
C GLU A 296 8.23 18.73 -5.31
N LEU A 297 8.15 17.50 -5.85
CA LEU A 297 6.88 16.82 -6.14
C LEU A 297 6.23 16.20 -4.87
N SER A 298 6.98 16.07 -3.79
CA SER A 298 6.55 15.40 -2.55
C SER A 298 6.33 16.37 -1.39
N GLY A 299 6.59 17.65 -1.58
CA GLY A 299 6.37 18.69 -0.58
C GLY A 299 4.90 19.13 -0.52
N PRO A 300 4.54 19.88 0.54
CA PRO A 300 3.20 20.44 0.67
C PRO A 300 2.84 21.47 -0.42
N GLU A 301 3.83 22.01 -1.11
CA GLU A 301 3.69 22.98 -2.22
C GLU A 301 3.72 22.29 -3.61
N GLY A 302 3.80 20.96 -3.67
CA GLY A 302 3.77 20.19 -4.94
C GLY A 302 2.41 20.24 -5.66
N GLU A 303 1.50 21.10 -5.20
CA GLU A 303 0.14 21.33 -5.71
C GLU A 303 0.13 22.31 -6.90
#